data_7ff3dfccad840fa5d01096a76c42afc2
#
_entry.id   7ff3dfccad840fa5d01096a76c42afc2
#
_cell.length_a   1.000
_cell.length_b   1.000
_cell.length_c   1.000
_cell.angle_alpha   90.00
_cell.angle_beta   90.00
_cell.angle_gamma   90.00
#
_symmetry.space_group_name_H-M   'P 1'
#
loop_
_entity.id
_entity.type
_entity.pdbx_description
1 polymer ?
#
loop_
_entity_poly.entity_id
_entity_poly.type
_entity_poly.pdbx_seq_one_letter_code
_entity_poly.pdbx_strand_id
1 'polypeptide(L)'
;PSTADKEKISVGAERRRRYRTVRKLRSEPTEEHLWETVLLYSGVRFKTYSGLPFTYEIRKGRSGEYTKELWIDRRGKSKSLAWSSVLLALGNIKKVGEVVERPKALGDIRGVTYIYGMFYRFGLIDMPKEVKEKKKDRGNKKQKKRQKI
;
A
#
# COMPACT_ATOMS: atom_id res chain seq x y z
N PRO A 1 16.27 30.96 2.17
CA PRO A 1 15.38 30.13 1.35
C PRO A 1 13.93 30.41 1.68
N SER A 2 13.08 30.46 0.66
CA SER A 2 11.66 30.70 0.82
C SER A 2 10.97 29.49 1.48
N THR A 3 9.78 29.72 2.05
CA THR A 3 8.97 28.65 2.64
C THR A 3 8.67 27.53 1.63
N ALA A 4 8.44 27.90 0.37
CA ALA A 4 8.19 26.96 -0.72
C ALA A 4 9.41 26.06 -1.00
N ASP A 5 10.63 26.59 -0.90
CA ASP A 5 11.86 25.81 -1.09
C ASP A 5 12.07 24.82 0.06
N LYS A 6 11.75 25.20 1.29
CA LYS A 6 11.80 24.33 2.46
C LYS A 6 10.79 23.18 2.33
N GLU A 7 9.58 23.44 1.84
CA GLU A 7 8.55 22.44 1.60
C GLU A 7 8.97 21.45 0.52
N LYS A 8 9.58 21.91 -0.58
CA LYS A 8 10.09 21.04 -1.66
C LYS A 8 11.21 20.13 -1.16
N ILE A 9 12.11 20.64 -0.34
CA ILE A 9 13.20 19.86 0.26
C ILE A 9 12.63 18.80 1.20
N SER A 10 11.61 19.14 2.01
CA SER A 10 10.94 18.21 2.91
C SER A 10 10.25 17.07 2.15
N VAL A 11 9.51 17.37 1.06
CA VAL A 11 8.84 16.38 0.23
C VAL A 11 9.85 15.44 -0.42
N GLY A 12 10.96 15.96 -0.93
CA GLY A 12 12.04 15.17 -1.52
C GLY A 12 12.70 14.24 -0.49
N ALA A 13 12.92 14.74 0.72
CA ALA A 13 13.49 13.95 1.83
C ALA A 13 12.55 12.81 2.24
N GLU A 14 11.25 13.04 2.30
CA GLU A 14 10.24 12.02 2.62
C GLU A 14 10.19 10.93 1.56
N ARG A 15 10.25 11.29 0.28
CA ARG A 15 10.26 10.32 -0.83
C ARG A 15 11.49 9.44 -0.76
N ARG A 16 12.66 10.01 -0.50
CA ARG A 16 13.92 9.25 -0.36
C ARG A 16 13.86 8.31 0.84
N ARG A 17 13.30 8.77 1.95
CA ARG A 17 13.13 7.97 3.16
C ARG A 17 12.21 6.77 2.91
N ARG A 18 11.06 6.98 2.25
CA ARG A 18 10.15 5.90 1.86
C ARG A 18 10.85 4.88 0.95
N TYR A 19 11.58 5.35 -0.05
CA TYR A 19 12.31 4.50 -0.97
C TYR A 19 13.33 3.61 -0.25
N ARG A 20 14.14 4.19 0.65
CA ARG A 20 15.11 3.43 1.43
C ARG A 20 14.45 2.40 2.34
N THR A 21 13.34 2.76 2.96
CA THR A 21 12.61 1.86 3.85
C THR A 21 12.00 0.68 3.10
N VAL A 22 11.46 0.92 1.91
CA VAL A 22 10.95 -0.15 1.03
C VAL A 22 12.09 -1.08 0.60
N ARG A 23 13.25 -0.54 0.29
CA ARG A 23 14.41 -1.38 -0.08
C ARG A 23 14.84 -2.28 1.06
N LYS A 24 14.87 -1.78 2.29
CA LYS A 24 15.13 -2.60 3.49
C LYS A 24 14.10 -3.71 3.65
N LEU A 25 12.82 -3.37 3.47
CA LEU A 25 11.73 -4.34 3.58
C LEU A 25 11.88 -5.45 2.55
N ARG A 26 12.23 -5.13 1.31
CA ARG A 26 12.44 -6.13 0.25
C ARG A 26 13.61 -7.05 0.55
N SER A 27 14.72 -6.50 1.05
CA SER A 27 15.90 -7.31 1.34
C SER A 27 15.71 -8.17 2.59
N GLU A 28 14.96 -7.69 3.56
CA GLU A 28 14.68 -8.40 4.80
C GLU A 28 13.23 -8.15 5.23
N PRO A 29 12.29 -8.99 4.77
CA PRO A 29 10.84 -8.79 5.02
C PRO A 29 10.45 -9.22 6.43
N THR A 30 10.83 -8.44 7.41
CA THR A 30 10.49 -8.63 8.82
C THR A 30 9.26 -7.81 9.21
N GLU A 31 8.64 -8.16 10.32
CA GLU A 31 7.54 -7.38 10.91
C GLU A 31 7.98 -5.93 11.18
N GLU A 32 9.19 -5.75 11.71
CA GLU A 32 9.72 -4.43 12.04
C GLU A 32 9.86 -3.55 10.82
N HIS A 33 10.46 -4.06 9.75
CA HIS A 33 10.61 -3.32 8.50
C HIS A 33 9.26 -3.04 7.85
N LEU A 34 8.32 -3.98 7.93
CA LEU A 34 6.98 -3.78 7.41
C LEU A 34 6.25 -2.68 8.18
N TRP A 35 6.34 -2.68 9.51
CA TRP A 35 5.71 -1.65 10.33
C TRP A 35 6.27 -0.26 10.04
N GLU A 36 7.59 -0.10 9.93
CA GLU A 36 8.22 1.16 9.53
C GLU A 36 7.70 1.65 8.18
N THR A 37 7.61 0.74 7.21
CA THR A 37 7.13 1.08 5.87
C THR A 37 5.67 1.52 5.92
N VAL A 38 4.84 0.79 6.64
CA VAL A 38 3.41 1.11 6.79
C VAL A 38 3.21 2.48 7.43
N LEU A 39 4.01 2.81 8.45
CA LEU A 39 3.95 4.14 9.08
C LEU A 39 4.31 5.26 8.09
N LEU A 40 5.36 5.08 7.29
CA LEU A 40 5.82 6.09 6.35
C LEU A 40 4.87 6.29 5.16
N TYR A 41 4.09 5.27 4.82
CA TYR A 41 3.14 5.33 3.71
C TYR A 41 1.73 5.72 4.15
N SER A 42 1.54 6.10 5.41
CA SER A 42 0.26 6.62 5.90
C SER A 42 -0.15 7.84 5.08
N GLY A 43 -1.38 7.84 4.56
CA GLY A 43 -1.91 8.92 3.73
C GLY A 43 -1.56 8.82 2.24
N VAL A 44 -0.67 7.93 1.86
CA VAL A 44 -0.32 7.72 0.45
C VAL A 44 -1.43 6.93 -0.25
N ARG A 45 -1.68 7.26 -1.52
CA ARG A 45 -2.71 6.58 -2.32
C ARG A 45 -2.22 5.22 -2.81
N PHE A 46 -3.03 4.20 -2.58
CA PHE A 46 -2.84 2.84 -3.08
C PHE A 46 -3.98 2.46 -4.01
N LYS A 47 -3.84 1.35 -4.72
CA LYS A 47 -4.90 0.75 -5.53
C LYS A 47 -5.11 -0.71 -5.13
N THR A 48 -6.37 -1.14 -5.09
CA THR A 48 -6.70 -2.56 -4.88
C THR A 48 -6.37 -3.38 -6.13
N TYR A 49 -6.48 -4.69 -6.03
CA TYR A 49 -6.32 -5.61 -7.15
C TYR A 49 -7.22 -5.24 -8.33
N SER A 50 -8.45 -4.81 -8.06
CA SER A 50 -9.40 -4.39 -9.09
C SER A 50 -9.18 -2.95 -9.60
N GLY A 51 -8.21 -2.22 -9.02
CA GLY A 51 -7.87 -0.87 -9.44
C GLY A 51 -8.59 0.26 -8.69
N LEU A 52 -9.27 -0.04 -7.60
CA LEU A 52 -9.96 0.97 -6.79
C LEU A 52 -8.96 1.70 -5.87
N PRO A 53 -8.99 3.05 -5.84
CA PRO A 53 -8.07 3.80 -4.99
C PRO A 53 -8.48 3.73 -3.52
N PHE A 54 -7.48 3.71 -2.64
CA PHE A 54 -7.68 3.81 -1.20
C PHE A 54 -6.47 4.45 -0.54
N THR A 55 -6.67 4.96 0.66
CA THR A 55 -5.59 5.43 1.55
C THR A 55 -5.79 4.76 2.90
N TYR A 56 -4.80 4.83 3.75
CA TYR A 56 -4.97 4.45 5.15
C TYR A 56 -4.27 5.46 6.04
N GLU A 57 -4.72 5.53 7.27
CA GLU A 57 -4.03 6.27 8.33
C GLU A 57 -3.86 5.40 9.55
N ILE A 58 -2.87 5.72 10.37
CA ILE A 58 -2.60 5.04 11.63
C ILE A 58 -2.81 6.07 12.73
N ARG A 59 -3.68 5.74 13.69
CA ARG A 59 -4.08 6.64 14.76
C ARG A 59 -3.28 6.36 16.02
N LYS A 60 -3.14 7.39 16.86
CA LYS A 60 -2.54 7.25 18.18
C LYS A 60 -3.63 6.94 19.21
N GLY A 61 -3.33 6.03 20.12
CA GLY A 61 -4.19 5.71 21.25
C GLY A 61 -4.07 6.74 22.36
N ARG A 62 -4.73 6.48 23.49
CA ARG A 62 -4.75 7.36 24.65
C ARG A 62 -3.37 7.62 25.24
N SER A 63 -2.45 6.67 25.13
CA SER A 63 -1.07 6.77 25.61
C SER A 63 -0.17 7.62 24.71
N GLY A 64 -0.68 8.08 23.56
CA GLY A 64 0.12 8.78 22.55
C GLY A 64 0.91 7.88 21.62
N GLU A 65 0.87 6.57 21.81
CA GLU A 65 1.52 5.60 20.95
C GLU A 65 0.60 5.19 19.81
N TYR A 66 1.19 4.79 18.67
CA TYR A 66 0.41 4.29 17.51
C TYR A 66 -0.28 2.99 17.86
N THR A 67 -1.56 2.90 17.49
CA THR A 67 -2.30 1.64 17.58
C THR A 67 -1.91 0.73 16.42
N LYS A 68 -1.89 -0.58 16.66
CA LYS A 68 -1.59 -1.57 15.63
C LYS A 68 -2.82 -1.87 14.77
N GLU A 69 -3.34 -0.83 14.15
CA GLU A 69 -4.55 -0.88 13.36
C GLU A 69 -4.49 0.17 12.26
N LEU A 70 -4.85 -0.21 11.04
CA LEU A 70 -4.89 0.68 9.89
C LEU A 70 -6.34 1.07 9.62
N TRP A 71 -6.58 2.37 9.48
CA TRP A 71 -7.90 2.89 9.13
C TRP A 71 -7.95 3.16 7.63
N ILE A 72 -8.54 2.21 6.91
CA ILE A 72 -8.64 2.26 5.45
C ILE A 72 -9.76 3.22 5.07
N ASP A 73 -9.45 4.20 4.23
CA ASP A 73 -10.43 5.11 3.64
C ASP A 73 -10.63 4.76 2.16
N ARG A 74 -11.85 4.42 1.82
CA ARG A 74 -12.28 4.13 0.47
C ARG A 74 -13.60 4.84 0.20
N ARG A 75 -13.59 5.84 -0.68
CA ARG A 75 -14.77 6.64 -1.05
C ARG A 75 -15.49 7.24 0.17
N GLY A 76 -14.75 7.76 1.11
CA GLY A 76 -15.31 8.36 2.33
C GLY A 76 -15.81 7.37 3.36
N LYS A 77 -15.68 6.06 3.12
CA LYS A 77 -16.00 5.01 4.08
C LYS A 77 -14.75 4.50 4.74
N SER A 78 -14.74 4.48 6.07
CA SER A 78 -13.60 4.03 6.86
C SER A 78 -13.82 2.59 7.34
N LYS A 79 -12.79 1.75 7.18
CA LYS A 79 -12.76 0.38 7.69
C LYS A 79 -11.46 0.15 8.43
N SER A 80 -11.53 -0.52 9.57
CA SER A 80 -10.31 -0.87 10.30
C SER A 80 -9.72 -2.17 9.77
N LEU A 81 -8.39 -2.22 9.71
CA LEU A 81 -7.61 -3.40 9.32
C LEU A 81 -6.64 -3.72 10.44
N ALA A 82 -6.81 -4.87 11.06
CA ALA A 82 -5.98 -5.28 12.17
C ALA A 82 -4.55 -5.63 11.70
N TRP A 83 -3.56 -5.23 12.49
CA TRP A 83 -2.16 -5.56 12.20
C TRP A 83 -1.92 -7.06 12.14
N SER A 84 -2.61 -7.85 12.97
CA SER A 84 -2.53 -9.30 12.94
C SER A 84 -2.89 -9.89 11.57
N SER A 85 -3.85 -9.28 10.88
CA SER A 85 -4.23 -9.70 9.52
C SER A 85 -3.10 -9.44 8.52
N VAL A 86 -2.43 -8.30 8.63
CA VAL A 86 -1.27 -7.96 7.78
C VAL A 86 -0.13 -8.94 8.02
N LEU A 87 0.13 -9.32 9.28
CA LEU A 87 1.16 -10.28 9.63
C LEU A 87 0.87 -11.69 9.13
N LEU A 88 -0.39 -12.11 9.14
CA LEU A 88 -0.79 -13.40 8.55
C LEU A 88 -0.45 -13.45 7.07
N ALA A 89 -0.77 -12.37 6.35
CA ALA A 89 -0.46 -12.27 4.93
C ALA A 89 1.06 -12.28 4.68
N LEU A 90 1.82 -11.58 5.51
CA LEU A 90 3.29 -11.56 5.41
C LEU A 90 3.87 -12.98 5.56
N GLY A 91 3.37 -13.73 6.53
CA GLY A 91 3.79 -15.13 6.74
C GLY A 91 3.45 -16.03 5.56
N ASN A 92 2.36 -15.75 4.85
CA ASN A 92 1.90 -16.54 3.72
C ASN A 92 2.63 -16.26 2.41
N ILE A 93 3.32 -15.12 2.28
CA ILE A 93 4.05 -14.75 1.07
C ILE A 93 5.05 -15.84 0.67
N LYS A 94 5.79 -16.37 1.62
CA LYS A 94 6.80 -17.41 1.38
C LYS A 94 6.22 -18.69 0.80
N LYS A 95 4.95 -18.97 1.09
CA LYS A 95 4.26 -20.19 0.62
C LYS A 95 3.69 -20.02 -0.78
N VAL A 96 3.35 -18.79 -1.17
CA VAL A 96 2.65 -18.51 -2.43
C VAL A 96 3.61 -18.19 -3.58
N GLY A 97 4.77 -17.61 -3.29
CA GLY A 97 5.75 -17.19 -4.29
C GLY A 97 5.61 -15.72 -4.66
N GLU A 98 6.44 -15.27 -5.62
CA GLU A 98 6.51 -13.85 -5.98
C GLU A 98 5.26 -13.33 -6.67
N VAL A 99 4.71 -14.10 -7.62
CA VAL A 99 3.51 -13.71 -8.35
C VAL A 99 2.28 -14.24 -7.63
N VAL A 100 1.47 -13.33 -7.12
CA VAL A 100 0.23 -13.68 -6.41
C VAL A 100 -0.95 -13.39 -7.33
N GLU A 101 -1.64 -14.46 -7.75
CA GLU A 101 -2.69 -14.39 -8.76
C GLU A 101 -3.88 -13.52 -8.38
N ARG A 102 -4.25 -13.52 -7.10
CA ARG A 102 -5.41 -12.78 -6.57
C ARG A 102 -5.25 -12.58 -5.07
N PRO A 103 -5.98 -11.63 -4.48
CA PRO A 103 -5.85 -11.36 -3.04
C PRO A 103 -6.06 -12.57 -2.14
N LYS A 104 -7.04 -13.41 -2.43
CA LYS A 104 -7.33 -14.59 -1.61
C LYS A 104 -6.20 -15.64 -1.59
N ALA A 105 -5.28 -15.58 -2.56
CA ALA A 105 -4.10 -16.43 -2.56
C ALA A 105 -3.17 -16.15 -1.38
N LEU A 106 -3.25 -14.96 -0.79
CA LEU A 106 -2.53 -14.61 0.45
C LEU A 106 -3.20 -15.21 1.71
N GLY A 107 -4.37 -15.81 1.56
CA GLY A 107 -5.14 -16.41 2.64
C GLY A 107 -6.55 -15.84 2.73
N ASP A 108 -7.44 -16.55 3.40
CA ASP A 108 -8.78 -16.07 3.69
C ASP A 108 -8.71 -15.13 4.90
N ILE A 109 -8.27 -13.91 4.63
CA ILE A 109 -7.97 -12.89 5.64
C ILE A 109 -8.89 -11.70 5.44
N ARG A 110 -9.49 -11.20 6.51
CA ARG A 110 -10.32 -10.00 6.47
C ARG A 110 -9.49 -8.80 6.02
N GLY A 111 -9.94 -8.11 4.99
CA GLY A 111 -9.23 -6.96 4.43
C GLY A 111 -8.08 -7.33 3.49
N VAL A 112 -7.98 -8.56 3.06
CA VAL A 112 -6.89 -9.06 2.20
C VAL A 112 -6.77 -8.28 0.88
N THR A 113 -7.86 -7.73 0.36
CA THR A 113 -7.85 -6.91 -0.85
C THR A 113 -6.95 -5.68 -0.68
N TYR A 114 -7.02 -5.03 0.47
CA TYR A 114 -6.19 -3.87 0.79
C TYR A 114 -4.74 -4.27 1.06
N ILE A 115 -4.54 -5.37 1.78
CA ILE A 115 -3.21 -5.92 2.05
C ILE A 115 -2.49 -6.23 0.73
N TYR A 116 -3.19 -6.84 -0.22
CA TYR A 116 -2.63 -7.14 -1.55
C TYR A 116 -2.13 -5.86 -2.25
N GLY A 117 -2.95 -4.82 -2.26
CA GLY A 117 -2.59 -3.53 -2.86
C GLY A 117 -1.37 -2.89 -2.20
N MET A 118 -1.28 -2.96 -0.88
CA MET A 118 -0.13 -2.47 -0.11
C MET A 118 1.13 -3.28 -0.43
N PHE A 119 1.05 -4.59 -0.35
CA PHE A 119 2.20 -5.47 -0.59
C PHE A 119 2.73 -5.37 -2.02
N TYR A 120 1.84 -5.21 -2.99
CA TYR A 120 2.25 -4.95 -4.37
C TYR A 120 3.02 -3.63 -4.49
N ARG A 121 2.51 -2.57 -3.89
CA ARG A 121 3.17 -1.26 -3.90
C ARG A 121 4.53 -1.30 -3.22
N PHE A 122 4.64 -2.04 -2.13
CA PHE A 122 5.92 -2.21 -1.42
C PHE A 122 6.88 -3.16 -2.13
N GLY A 123 6.43 -3.83 -3.18
CA GLY A 123 7.28 -4.76 -3.92
C GLY A 123 7.52 -6.09 -3.23
N LEU A 124 6.71 -6.44 -2.25
CA LEU A 124 6.75 -7.75 -1.57
C LEU A 124 6.17 -8.86 -2.43
N ILE A 125 5.22 -8.52 -3.29
CA ILE A 125 4.58 -9.44 -4.23
C ILE A 125 4.47 -8.78 -5.59
N ASP A 126 4.25 -9.59 -6.63
CA ASP A 126 3.96 -9.09 -7.97
C ASP A 126 2.57 -9.58 -8.40
N MET A 127 1.98 -8.85 -9.35
CA MET A 127 0.71 -9.20 -9.96
C MET A 127 0.93 -10.00 -11.23
N PRO A 128 -0.05 -10.86 -11.65
CA PRO A 128 -0.02 -11.44 -12.97
C PRO A 128 0.02 -10.35 -14.05
N LYS A 129 0.75 -10.60 -15.13
CA LYS A 129 0.92 -9.67 -16.25
C LYS A 129 -0.43 -9.21 -16.81
N GLU A 130 -1.39 -10.11 -16.91
CA GLU A 130 -2.74 -9.85 -17.40
C GLU A 130 -3.49 -8.81 -16.57
N VAL A 131 -3.31 -8.84 -15.25
CA VAL A 131 -3.93 -7.89 -14.32
C VAL A 131 -3.32 -6.51 -14.50
N LYS A 132 -2.01 -6.42 -14.67
CA LYS A 132 -1.30 -5.17 -14.95
C LYS A 132 -1.78 -4.53 -16.24
N GLU A 133 -1.97 -5.32 -17.30
CA GLU A 133 -2.44 -4.86 -18.60
C GLU A 133 -3.87 -4.32 -18.54
N LYS A 134 -4.78 -4.98 -17.83
CA LYS A 134 -6.14 -4.51 -17.62
C LYS A 134 -6.19 -3.15 -16.92
N LYS A 135 -5.29 -2.90 -15.96
CA LYS A 135 -5.19 -1.60 -15.29
C LYS A 135 -4.76 -0.49 -16.23
N LYS A 136 -3.80 -0.77 -17.12
CA LYS A 136 -3.35 0.17 -18.16
C LYS A 136 -4.47 0.49 -19.15
N ASP A 137 -5.23 -0.50 -19.58
CA ASP A 137 -6.35 -0.34 -20.50
C ASP A 137 -7.46 0.53 -19.90
N ARG A 138 -7.78 0.34 -18.63
CA ARG A 138 -8.74 1.21 -17.92
C ARG A 138 -8.27 2.66 -17.85
N GLY A 139 -6.98 2.89 -17.61
CA GLY A 139 -6.38 4.22 -17.63
C GLY A 139 -6.46 4.84 -19.01
N ASN A 140 -6.12 4.10 -20.07
CA ASN A 140 -6.18 4.56 -21.45
C ASN A 140 -7.61 4.87 -21.91
N LYS A 141 -8.58 4.04 -21.55
CA LYS A 141 -10.00 4.27 -21.87
C LYS A 141 -10.52 5.55 -21.23
N LYS A 142 -10.15 5.84 -19.99
CA LYS A 142 -10.53 7.07 -19.31
C LYS A 142 -9.90 8.30 -19.99
N GLN A 143 -8.65 8.23 -20.41
CA GLN A 143 -7.98 9.30 -21.15
C GLN A 143 -8.61 9.54 -22.52
N LYS A 144 -8.95 8.49 -23.26
CA LYS A 144 -9.63 8.59 -24.57
C LYS A 144 -11.00 9.25 -24.44
N LYS A 145 -11.77 8.94 -23.41
CA LYS A 145 -13.06 9.59 -23.13
C LYS A 145 -12.91 11.09 -22.83
N ARG A 146 -11.84 11.49 -22.13
CA ARG A 146 -11.55 12.91 -21.86
C ARG A 146 -11.13 13.67 -23.11
N GLN A 147 -10.46 13.04 -24.05
CA GLN A 147 -10.01 13.65 -25.30
C GLN A 147 -11.14 13.85 -26.33
N LYS A 148 -12.25 13.14 -26.22
CA LYS A 148 -13.40 13.24 -27.14
C LYS A 148 -14.38 14.37 -26.78
N ILE A 149 -14.10 15.12 -25.74
CA ILE A 149 -14.86 16.30 -25.38
C ILE A 149 -14.08 17.55 -25.82
#